data_482877427e27ab4e84e0ba0170936538
#
_entry.id   482877427e27ab4e84e0ba0170936538
#
_cell.length_a   1.000
_cell.length_b   1.000
_cell.length_c   1.000
_cell.angle_alpha   90.00
_cell.angle_beta   90.00
_cell.angle_gamma   90.00
#
_symmetry.space_group_name_H-M   'P 1'
#
loop_
_entity.id
_entity.type
_entity.pdbx_description
1 polymer ?
#
loop_
_entity_poly.entity_id
_entity_poly.type
_entity_poly.pdbx_seq_one_letter_code
_entity_poly.pdbx_strand_id
1 'polypeptide(L)'
;MTTLPKAIQITEVGPRDGLQNQSVVVSTQGKINWINALSETGIKKIETTAFVSPKWVPQLADSTEVFEGISKVDGVCYTALVPNEMGWARALEAGVEEVAVITSASESFCEKNTNTTIEGSIERIIPIVKSAISHGVDVRCYISCVVACPYEGQIDLSVVSEITEKMLDIGVHSIDLGETIGVASPTDICRLYDALDGVLSPSESILHLHNTNGKALDCMQEAMVCGVVQFDTSSGGLGFGLLMGSGKKIKLRSTVWMLLGGMLSVASHESMLKLHVYETKIFRHG
;
A
#
# COMPACT_ATOMS: atom_id res chain seq x y z
N MET A 1 14.17 -0.41 28.25
CA MET A 1 13.37 -1.43 27.52
C MET A 1 12.36 -0.66 26.69
N THR A 2 12.55 -0.61 25.40
CA THR A 2 11.57 -0.01 24.48
C THR A 2 10.34 -0.91 24.48
N THR A 3 9.20 -0.36 24.88
CA THR A 3 7.93 -1.11 24.92
C THR A 3 7.29 -1.03 23.55
N LEU A 4 6.94 -2.16 22.97
CA LEU A 4 6.15 -2.22 21.74
C LEU A 4 4.81 -1.46 21.90
N PRO A 5 4.26 -0.89 20.84
CA PRO A 5 2.98 -0.19 20.89
C PRO A 5 1.86 -1.13 21.33
N LYS A 6 0.90 -0.59 22.09
CA LYS A 6 -0.26 -1.37 22.58
C LYS A 6 -1.28 -1.70 21.48
N ALA A 7 -1.28 -0.93 20.41
CA ALA A 7 -2.16 -1.10 19.26
C ALA A 7 -1.44 -0.61 18.01
N ILE A 8 -1.78 -1.21 16.89
CA ILE A 8 -1.35 -0.79 15.55
C ILE A 8 -2.56 -0.62 14.64
N GLN A 9 -2.41 0.21 13.62
CA GLN A 9 -3.40 0.37 12.54
C GLN A 9 -2.95 -0.42 11.33
N ILE A 10 -3.90 -1.07 10.68
CA ILE A 10 -3.66 -1.89 9.49
C ILE A 10 -4.49 -1.33 8.34
N THR A 11 -3.84 -1.12 7.18
CA THR A 11 -4.53 -0.95 5.91
C THR A 11 -4.39 -2.23 5.10
N GLU A 12 -5.51 -2.78 4.65
CA GLU A 12 -5.51 -3.95 3.77
C GLU A 12 -5.42 -3.49 2.32
N VAL A 13 -4.31 -3.79 1.66
CA VAL A 13 -4.04 -3.38 0.27
C VAL A 13 -4.12 -4.56 -0.73
N GLY A 14 -4.48 -5.74 -0.28
CA GLY A 14 -4.60 -6.95 -1.11
C GLY A 14 -5.52 -6.75 -2.31
N PRO A 15 -6.71 -6.13 -2.18
CA PRO A 15 -7.63 -5.93 -3.30
C PRO A 15 -7.07 -5.00 -4.38
N ARG A 16 -6.13 -4.10 -4.05
CA ARG A 16 -5.44 -3.24 -5.01
C ARG A 16 -4.05 -3.77 -5.34
N ASP A 17 -3.11 -3.63 -4.41
CA ASP A 17 -1.69 -3.93 -4.62
C ASP A 17 -1.46 -5.44 -4.80
N GLY A 18 -2.09 -6.24 -3.96
CA GLY A 18 -2.00 -7.69 -4.03
C GLY A 18 -2.50 -8.27 -5.35
N LEU A 19 -3.60 -7.74 -5.89
CA LEU A 19 -4.18 -8.17 -7.16
C LEU A 19 -3.44 -7.67 -8.39
N GLN A 20 -2.85 -6.49 -8.33
CA GLN A 20 -2.34 -5.76 -9.50
C GLN A 20 -1.50 -6.61 -10.45
N ASN A 21 -0.70 -7.53 -9.92
CA ASN A 21 0.23 -8.36 -10.69
C ASN A 21 -0.19 -9.83 -10.78
N GLN A 22 -1.42 -10.17 -10.42
CA GLN A 22 -1.90 -11.53 -10.56
C GLN A 22 -2.19 -11.86 -12.03
N SER A 23 -1.78 -13.06 -12.45
CA SER A 23 -1.96 -13.51 -13.84
C SER A 23 -3.40 -13.89 -14.16
N VAL A 24 -4.18 -14.25 -13.14
CA VAL A 24 -5.60 -14.60 -13.27
C VAL A 24 -6.43 -13.37 -12.96
N VAL A 25 -7.27 -12.95 -13.92
CA VAL A 25 -8.18 -11.83 -13.71
C VAL A 25 -9.33 -12.27 -12.82
N VAL A 26 -9.45 -11.62 -11.66
CA VAL A 26 -10.59 -11.84 -10.75
C VAL A 26 -11.80 -11.07 -11.27
N SER A 27 -12.96 -11.70 -11.29
CA SER A 27 -14.19 -11.04 -11.72
C SER A 27 -14.56 -9.86 -10.80
N THR A 28 -15.23 -8.86 -11.32
CA THR A 28 -15.76 -7.71 -10.56
C THR A 28 -16.53 -8.16 -9.33
N GLN A 29 -17.45 -9.14 -9.48
CA GLN A 29 -18.21 -9.67 -8.35
C GLN A 29 -17.31 -10.39 -7.33
N GLY A 30 -16.25 -11.07 -7.78
CA GLY A 30 -15.27 -11.70 -6.91
C GLY A 30 -14.54 -10.70 -6.05
N LYS A 31 -14.11 -9.56 -6.62
CA LYS A 31 -13.48 -8.45 -5.90
C LYS A 31 -14.42 -7.82 -4.89
N ILE A 32 -15.67 -7.51 -5.30
CA ILE A 32 -16.71 -6.95 -4.43
C ILE A 32 -16.94 -7.87 -3.23
N ASN A 33 -17.15 -9.17 -3.47
CA ASN A 33 -17.39 -10.14 -2.41
C ASN A 33 -16.20 -10.24 -1.44
N TRP A 34 -14.98 -10.16 -1.95
CA TRP A 34 -13.77 -10.20 -1.12
C TRP A 34 -13.66 -8.95 -0.25
N ILE A 35 -13.85 -7.75 -0.82
CA ILE A 35 -13.80 -6.49 -0.07
C ILE A 35 -14.89 -6.45 1.00
N ASN A 36 -16.11 -6.90 0.69
CA ASN A 36 -17.20 -6.99 1.65
C ASN A 36 -16.84 -7.95 2.81
N ALA A 37 -16.23 -9.09 2.52
CA ALA A 37 -15.78 -10.03 3.55
C ALA A 37 -14.65 -9.43 4.43
N LEU A 38 -13.73 -8.65 3.85
CA LEU A 38 -12.71 -7.91 4.59
C LEU A 38 -13.33 -6.87 5.54
N SER A 39 -14.35 -6.17 5.08
CA SER A 39 -15.06 -5.14 5.86
C SER A 39 -15.70 -5.70 7.14
N GLU A 40 -16.07 -6.99 7.14
CA GLU A 40 -16.64 -7.69 8.31
C GLU A 40 -15.58 -8.15 9.33
N THR A 41 -14.27 -8.07 9.00
CA THR A 41 -13.20 -8.56 9.88
C THR A 41 -12.83 -7.62 11.02
N GLY A 42 -13.33 -6.38 11.00
CA GLY A 42 -12.94 -5.31 11.92
C GLY A 42 -11.79 -4.43 11.44
N ILE A 43 -11.27 -4.66 10.23
CA ILE A 43 -10.30 -3.77 9.56
C ILE A 43 -10.93 -2.39 9.40
N LYS A 44 -10.11 -1.35 9.60
CA LYS A 44 -10.58 0.04 9.56
C LYS A 44 -10.26 0.75 8.25
N LYS A 45 -9.35 0.22 7.43
CA LYS A 45 -8.98 0.81 6.15
C LYS A 45 -8.70 -0.27 5.12
N ILE A 46 -9.29 -0.14 3.93
CA ILE A 46 -9.13 -1.07 2.79
C ILE A 46 -8.84 -0.27 1.53
N GLU A 47 -7.72 -0.52 0.89
CA GLU A 47 -7.45 -0.02 -0.46
C GLU A 47 -8.09 -0.96 -1.49
N THR A 48 -9.23 -0.53 -2.01
CA THR A 48 -10.16 -1.37 -2.76
C THR A 48 -9.79 -1.59 -4.21
N THR A 49 -9.20 -0.56 -4.85
CA THR A 49 -8.93 -0.56 -6.29
C THR A 49 -7.94 0.54 -6.67
N ALA A 50 -7.66 0.67 -7.98
CA ALA A 50 -6.94 1.82 -8.53
C ALA A 50 -7.64 2.34 -9.79
N PHE A 51 -7.81 3.65 -9.89
CA PHE A 51 -8.35 4.33 -11.07
C PHE A 51 -7.26 4.55 -12.13
N VAL A 52 -6.58 3.48 -12.49
CA VAL A 52 -5.53 3.44 -13.52
C VAL A 52 -6.11 3.17 -14.91
N SER A 53 -5.30 3.37 -15.94
CA SER A 53 -5.69 2.99 -17.30
C SER A 53 -5.82 1.47 -17.43
N PRO A 54 -6.94 0.93 -17.95
CA PRO A 54 -7.12 -0.49 -18.22
C PRO A 54 -6.05 -1.12 -19.12
N LYS A 55 -5.41 -0.30 -19.96
CA LYS A 55 -4.31 -0.75 -20.82
C LYS A 55 -3.06 -1.14 -20.04
N TRP A 56 -2.81 -0.47 -18.91
CA TRP A 56 -1.64 -0.70 -18.07
C TRP A 56 -1.88 -1.75 -17.00
N VAL A 57 -3.07 -1.74 -16.39
CA VAL A 57 -3.44 -2.68 -15.34
C VAL A 57 -4.83 -3.27 -15.65
N PRO A 58 -4.91 -4.28 -16.54
CA PRO A 58 -6.19 -4.90 -16.89
C PRO A 58 -6.95 -5.48 -15.71
N GLN A 59 -6.22 -5.95 -14.68
CA GLN A 59 -6.79 -6.50 -13.45
C GLN A 59 -7.68 -5.50 -12.69
N LEU A 60 -7.41 -4.19 -12.82
CA LEU A 60 -8.14 -3.11 -12.14
C LEU A 60 -8.97 -2.25 -13.12
N ALA A 61 -9.30 -2.80 -14.29
CA ALA A 61 -10.07 -2.09 -15.32
C ALA A 61 -11.49 -1.71 -14.87
N ASP A 62 -12.05 -2.47 -13.95
CA ASP A 62 -13.40 -2.37 -13.38
C ASP A 62 -13.44 -1.56 -12.06
N SER A 63 -12.53 -0.60 -11.90
CA SER A 63 -12.36 0.16 -10.65
C SER A 63 -13.64 0.88 -10.19
N THR A 64 -14.39 1.47 -11.10
CA THR A 64 -15.64 2.18 -10.78
C THR A 64 -16.70 1.18 -10.32
N GLU A 65 -16.93 0.13 -11.07
CA GLU A 65 -17.92 -0.91 -10.78
C GLU A 65 -17.63 -1.63 -9.45
N VAL A 66 -16.34 -1.86 -9.15
CA VAL A 66 -15.94 -2.44 -7.86
C VAL A 66 -16.24 -1.46 -6.73
N PHE A 67 -15.83 -0.20 -6.85
CA PHE A 67 -15.99 0.78 -5.78
C PHE A 67 -17.46 1.12 -5.49
N GLU A 68 -18.29 1.18 -6.53
CA GLU A 68 -19.74 1.42 -6.40
C GLU A 68 -20.48 0.17 -5.89
N GLY A 69 -19.98 -1.03 -6.21
CA GLY A 69 -20.63 -2.29 -5.88
C GLY A 69 -20.36 -2.82 -4.48
N ILE A 70 -19.39 -2.28 -3.75
CA ILE A 70 -19.09 -2.72 -2.38
C ILE A 70 -20.14 -2.25 -1.38
N SER A 71 -20.42 -3.09 -0.37
CA SER A 71 -21.26 -2.73 0.76
C SER A 71 -20.44 -2.00 1.81
N LYS A 72 -20.50 -0.67 1.82
CA LYS A 72 -19.74 0.14 2.76
C LYS A 72 -20.25 -0.07 4.19
N VAL A 73 -19.32 -0.34 5.11
CA VAL A 73 -19.58 -0.58 6.54
C VAL A 73 -19.12 0.63 7.34
N ASP A 74 -19.93 1.11 8.25
CA ASP A 74 -19.63 2.26 9.11
C ASP A 74 -18.32 2.07 9.88
N GLY A 75 -17.46 3.08 9.82
CA GLY A 75 -16.14 3.07 10.46
C GLY A 75 -15.06 2.29 9.71
N VAL A 76 -15.31 1.91 8.45
CA VAL A 76 -14.30 1.41 7.49
C VAL A 76 -14.08 2.47 6.42
N CYS A 77 -12.84 2.92 6.26
CA CYS A 77 -12.41 3.81 5.19
C CYS A 77 -12.05 3.00 3.94
N TYR A 78 -12.70 3.30 2.81
CA TYR A 78 -12.46 2.66 1.52
C TYR A 78 -11.65 3.60 0.63
N THR A 79 -10.39 3.24 0.39
CA THR A 79 -9.46 4.06 -0.35
C THR A 79 -9.22 3.52 -1.76
N ALA A 80 -8.64 4.34 -2.64
CA ALA A 80 -8.26 3.92 -3.98
C ALA A 80 -7.03 4.67 -4.47
N LEU A 81 -6.19 4.00 -5.27
CA LEU A 81 -5.02 4.64 -5.89
C LEU A 81 -5.43 5.41 -7.15
N VAL A 82 -4.90 6.63 -7.28
CA VAL A 82 -5.08 7.50 -8.45
C VAL A 82 -3.71 7.92 -9.01
N PRO A 83 -3.40 7.59 -10.27
CA PRO A 83 -2.08 7.86 -10.85
C PRO A 83 -1.96 9.26 -11.50
N ASN A 84 -3.08 9.93 -11.75
CA ASN A 84 -3.16 11.21 -12.46
C ASN A 84 -4.53 11.86 -12.28
N GLU A 85 -4.69 13.07 -12.82
CA GLU A 85 -5.94 13.85 -12.73
C GLU A 85 -7.17 13.13 -13.33
N MET A 86 -7.01 12.33 -14.39
CA MET A 86 -8.13 11.54 -14.94
C MET A 86 -8.58 10.45 -13.96
N GLY A 87 -7.64 9.77 -13.31
CA GLY A 87 -7.93 8.81 -12.25
C GLY A 87 -8.59 9.48 -11.06
N TRP A 88 -8.10 10.66 -10.68
CA TRP A 88 -8.68 11.48 -9.63
C TRP A 88 -10.14 11.88 -9.93
N ALA A 89 -10.42 12.38 -11.13
CA ALA A 89 -11.78 12.76 -11.51
C ALA A 89 -12.76 11.58 -11.38
N ARG A 90 -12.37 10.38 -11.82
CA ARG A 90 -13.18 9.17 -11.69
C ARG A 90 -13.35 8.74 -10.22
N ALA A 91 -12.31 8.84 -9.41
CA ALA A 91 -12.37 8.53 -7.99
C ALA A 91 -13.31 9.48 -7.23
N LEU A 92 -13.23 10.78 -7.55
CA LEU A 92 -14.12 11.80 -6.98
C LEU A 92 -15.58 11.53 -7.36
N GLU A 93 -15.87 11.22 -8.63
CA GLU A 93 -17.22 10.88 -9.10
C GLU A 93 -17.77 9.61 -8.40
N ALA A 94 -16.90 8.62 -8.16
CA ALA A 94 -17.27 7.40 -7.42
C ALA A 94 -17.45 7.63 -5.90
N GLY A 95 -17.09 8.81 -5.39
CA GLY A 95 -17.26 9.15 -3.97
C GLY A 95 -16.20 8.52 -3.06
N VAL A 96 -14.94 8.45 -3.53
CA VAL A 96 -13.79 7.98 -2.72
C VAL A 96 -13.46 9.04 -1.67
N GLU A 97 -13.30 8.64 -0.42
CA GLU A 97 -13.07 9.54 0.73
C GLU A 97 -11.58 9.77 1.02
N GLU A 98 -10.72 8.84 0.61
CA GLU A 98 -9.26 8.96 0.68
C GLU A 98 -8.66 8.38 -0.60
N VAL A 99 -7.74 9.09 -1.22
CA VAL A 99 -7.01 8.58 -2.40
C VAL A 99 -5.53 8.40 -2.11
N ALA A 100 -4.94 7.40 -2.75
CA ALA A 100 -3.49 7.21 -2.73
C ALA A 100 -2.87 7.71 -4.04
N VAL A 101 -1.77 8.46 -3.93
CA VAL A 101 -0.88 8.82 -5.04
C VAL A 101 0.46 8.12 -4.85
N ILE A 102 1.30 8.08 -5.89
CA ILE A 102 2.55 7.32 -5.85
C ILE A 102 3.72 8.10 -6.48
N THR A 103 4.83 8.11 -5.77
CA THR A 103 6.16 8.49 -6.26
C THR A 103 7.21 7.46 -5.81
N SER A 104 8.48 7.73 -6.03
CA SER A 104 9.58 6.84 -5.63
C SER A 104 10.82 7.64 -5.29
N ALA A 105 11.68 7.08 -4.44
CA ALA A 105 13.02 7.62 -4.17
C ALA A 105 14.07 7.16 -5.20
N SER A 106 13.67 6.59 -6.33
CA SER A 106 14.54 6.13 -7.41
C SER A 106 14.07 6.66 -8.75
N GLU A 107 14.95 7.35 -9.48
CA GLU A 107 14.67 7.83 -10.84
C GLU A 107 14.36 6.69 -11.80
N SER A 108 15.19 5.65 -11.83
CA SER A 108 14.97 4.49 -12.70
C SER A 108 13.67 3.76 -12.39
N PHE A 109 13.22 3.75 -11.13
CA PHE A 109 11.94 3.17 -10.77
C PHE A 109 10.78 4.04 -11.23
N CYS A 110 10.85 5.36 -11.07
CA CYS A 110 9.88 6.30 -11.60
C CYS A 110 9.75 6.17 -13.12
N GLU A 111 10.86 6.16 -13.85
CA GLU A 111 10.87 6.01 -15.30
C GLU A 111 10.19 4.71 -15.75
N LYS A 112 10.51 3.58 -15.12
CA LYS A 112 9.99 2.27 -15.52
C LYS A 112 8.57 1.98 -15.05
N ASN A 113 8.16 2.54 -13.90
CA ASN A 113 6.87 2.24 -13.30
C ASN A 113 5.80 3.28 -13.65
N THR A 114 6.17 4.55 -13.72
CA THR A 114 5.24 5.66 -13.96
C THR A 114 5.55 6.47 -15.23
N ASN A 115 6.60 6.08 -15.98
CA ASN A 115 7.05 6.72 -17.21
C ASN A 115 7.28 8.23 -17.01
N THR A 116 7.99 8.60 -15.94
CA THR A 116 8.36 9.97 -15.59
C THR A 116 9.56 9.97 -14.63
N THR A 117 10.14 11.15 -14.39
CA THR A 117 11.15 11.38 -13.35
C THR A 117 10.51 11.49 -11.97
N ILE A 118 11.31 11.51 -10.90
CA ILE A 118 10.82 11.82 -9.54
C ILE A 118 10.10 13.17 -9.56
N GLU A 119 10.75 14.22 -10.07
CA GLU A 119 10.15 15.56 -10.12
C GLU A 119 8.86 15.58 -10.95
N GLY A 120 8.84 14.96 -12.12
CA GLY A 120 7.63 14.87 -12.94
C GLY A 120 6.50 14.06 -12.28
N SER A 121 6.79 13.09 -11.38
CA SER A 121 5.78 12.42 -10.59
C SER A 121 5.18 13.36 -9.53
N ILE A 122 6.02 14.18 -8.91
CA ILE A 122 5.61 15.21 -7.95
C ILE A 122 4.72 16.25 -8.61
N GLU A 123 5.13 16.75 -9.78
CA GLU A 123 4.34 17.71 -10.57
C GLU A 123 2.93 17.17 -10.92
N ARG A 124 2.81 15.86 -11.19
CA ARG A 124 1.51 15.20 -11.43
C ARG A 124 0.66 15.08 -10.17
N ILE A 125 1.29 14.95 -8.99
CA ILE A 125 0.61 14.82 -7.69
C ILE A 125 0.04 16.15 -7.22
N ILE A 126 0.75 17.26 -7.43
CA ILE A 126 0.34 18.60 -6.95
C ILE A 126 -1.11 18.97 -7.31
N PRO A 127 -1.59 18.89 -8.56
CA PRO A 127 -2.97 19.24 -8.90
C PRO A 127 -3.99 18.30 -8.24
N ILE A 128 -3.65 17.01 -8.08
CA ILE A 128 -4.51 16.04 -7.42
C ILE A 128 -4.69 16.43 -5.95
N VAL A 129 -3.59 16.69 -5.22
CA VAL A 129 -3.60 17.07 -3.81
C VAL A 129 -4.40 18.35 -3.60
N LYS A 130 -4.15 19.40 -4.39
CA LYS A 130 -4.88 20.66 -4.32
C LYS A 130 -6.38 20.48 -4.53
N SER A 131 -6.76 19.68 -5.51
CA SER A 131 -8.16 19.40 -5.80
C SER A 131 -8.78 18.54 -4.68
N ALA A 132 -8.10 17.51 -4.19
CA ALA A 132 -8.59 16.65 -3.12
C ALA A 132 -8.87 17.45 -1.83
N ILE A 133 -7.94 18.30 -1.41
CA ILE A 133 -8.12 19.20 -0.26
C ILE A 133 -9.37 20.08 -0.44
N SER A 134 -9.57 20.65 -1.63
CA SER A 134 -10.73 21.50 -1.90
C SER A 134 -12.08 20.76 -1.84
N HIS A 135 -12.05 19.43 -1.98
CA HIS A 135 -13.23 18.56 -1.89
C HIS A 135 -13.34 17.82 -0.55
N GLY A 136 -12.42 18.07 0.39
CA GLY A 136 -12.40 17.39 1.69
C GLY A 136 -12.02 15.92 1.63
N VAL A 137 -11.22 15.54 0.61
CA VAL A 137 -10.71 14.17 0.40
C VAL A 137 -9.27 14.10 0.86
N ASP A 138 -8.97 13.14 1.72
CA ASP A 138 -7.61 12.89 2.21
C ASP A 138 -6.71 12.28 1.13
N VAL A 139 -5.42 12.64 1.15
CA VAL A 139 -4.44 12.11 0.20
C VAL A 139 -3.32 11.42 0.95
N ARG A 140 -3.13 10.14 0.68
CA ARG A 140 -1.99 9.32 1.07
C ARG A 140 -0.97 9.28 -0.06
N CYS A 141 0.33 9.36 0.23
CA CYS A 141 1.38 9.24 -0.77
C CYS A 141 2.27 8.04 -0.50
N TYR A 142 2.32 7.10 -1.44
CA TYR A 142 3.33 6.05 -1.47
C TYR A 142 4.66 6.62 -1.98
N ILE A 143 5.73 6.44 -1.20
CA ILE A 143 7.11 6.67 -1.62
C ILE A 143 7.77 5.31 -1.76
N SER A 144 7.91 4.82 -2.99
CA SER A 144 8.52 3.53 -3.28
C SER A 144 10.06 3.58 -3.16
N CYS A 145 10.69 2.42 -2.98
CA CYS A 145 12.15 2.27 -2.94
C CYS A 145 12.82 3.03 -1.79
N VAL A 146 12.21 3.11 -0.61
CA VAL A 146 12.79 3.86 0.52
C VAL A 146 14.07 3.26 1.13
N VAL A 147 14.41 2.02 0.78
CA VAL A 147 15.67 1.36 1.20
C VAL A 147 16.52 0.99 0.00
N ALA A 148 15.91 0.32 -0.98
CA ALA A 148 16.62 -0.14 -2.17
C ALA A 148 15.69 -0.19 -3.39
N CYS A 149 16.30 0.05 -4.55
CA CYS A 149 15.69 -0.04 -5.87
C CYS A 149 16.18 -1.27 -6.62
N PRO A 150 15.35 -1.98 -7.38
CA PRO A 150 15.77 -3.15 -8.16
C PRO A 150 16.71 -2.79 -9.31
N TYR A 151 16.82 -1.52 -9.67
CA TYR A 151 17.63 -1.03 -10.79
C TYR A 151 18.88 -0.26 -10.34
N GLU A 152 18.79 0.49 -9.23
CA GLU A 152 19.84 1.38 -8.73
C GLU A 152 20.56 0.81 -7.49
N GLY A 153 20.01 -0.26 -6.87
CA GLY A 153 20.53 -0.79 -5.62
C GLY A 153 20.14 0.04 -4.40
N GLN A 154 21.05 0.29 -3.48
CA GLN A 154 20.83 1.07 -2.27
C GLN A 154 20.44 2.52 -2.61
N ILE A 155 19.44 3.03 -1.93
CA ILE A 155 18.96 4.41 -2.07
C ILE A 155 19.60 5.30 -1.02
N ASP A 156 19.94 6.53 -1.41
CA ASP A 156 20.36 7.56 -0.48
C ASP A 156 19.12 8.03 0.32
N LEU A 157 19.18 7.84 1.64
CA LEU A 157 18.07 8.18 2.52
C LEU A 157 17.78 9.70 2.59
N SER A 158 18.75 10.55 2.21
CA SER A 158 18.50 11.99 2.07
C SER A 158 17.45 12.29 1.00
N VAL A 159 17.45 11.52 -0.11
CA VAL A 159 16.44 11.64 -1.17
C VAL A 159 15.05 11.28 -0.64
N VAL A 160 14.95 10.22 0.20
CA VAL A 160 13.68 9.84 0.83
C VAL A 160 13.16 10.96 1.73
N SER A 161 14.06 11.56 2.52
CA SER A 161 13.73 12.69 3.42
C SER A 161 13.24 13.91 2.62
N GLU A 162 13.95 14.31 1.57
CA GLU A 162 13.59 15.44 0.70
C GLU A 162 12.23 15.25 0.02
N ILE A 163 11.94 14.05 -0.48
CA ILE A 163 10.66 13.74 -1.11
C ILE A 163 9.54 13.76 -0.06
N THR A 164 9.81 13.20 1.13
CA THR A 164 8.85 13.21 2.24
C THR A 164 8.46 14.64 2.62
N GLU A 165 9.44 15.51 2.82
CA GLU A 165 9.23 16.93 3.12
C GLU A 165 8.41 17.61 2.03
N LYS A 166 8.77 17.43 0.75
CA LYS A 166 8.02 17.99 -0.39
C LYS A 166 6.56 17.51 -0.41
N MET A 167 6.29 16.24 -0.13
CA MET A 167 4.92 15.71 -0.11
C MET A 167 4.10 16.34 1.02
N LEU A 168 4.69 16.49 2.20
CA LEU A 168 4.03 17.13 3.33
C LEU A 168 3.75 18.62 3.04
N ASP A 169 4.70 19.33 2.43
CA ASP A 169 4.58 20.75 2.06
C ASP A 169 3.44 21.01 1.06
N ILE A 170 3.19 20.09 0.13
CA ILE A 170 2.07 20.21 -0.82
C ILE A 170 0.72 19.82 -0.21
N GLY A 171 0.69 19.33 1.03
CA GLY A 171 -0.52 19.04 1.80
C GLY A 171 -0.98 17.58 1.72
N VAL A 172 -0.10 16.63 1.42
CA VAL A 172 -0.39 15.20 1.56
C VAL A 172 -0.68 14.88 3.03
N HIS A 173 -1.79 14.17 3.28
CA HIS A 173 -2.26 13.87 4.65
C HIS A 173 -1.41 12.80 5.34
N SER A 174 -0.96 11.78 4.61
CA SER A 174 -0.17 10.68 5.17
C SER A 174 0.88 10.16 4.19
N ILE A 175 2.04 9.79 4.73
CA ILE A 175 3.18 9.24 3.98
C ILE A 175 3.27 7.75 4.22
N ASP A 176 3.38 7.01 3.13
CA ASP A 176 3.57 5.58 3.11
C ASP A 176 4.94 5.22 2.54
N LEU A 177 5.77 4.65 3.39
CA LEU A 177 7.15 4.31 3.09
C LEU A 177 7.24 2.87 2.56
N GLY A 178 7.42 2.73 1.24
CA GLY A 178 7.44 1.44 0.56
C GLY A 178 8.84 0.81 0.48
N GLU A 179 9.06 -0.25 1.25
CA GLU A 179 10.22 -1.15 1.08
C GLU A 179 9.90 -2.13 -0.07
N THR A 180 10.18 -1.69 -1.29
CA THR A 180 9.61 -2.21 -2.54
C THR A 180 10.05 -3.62 -2.90
N ILE A 181 11.27 -4.05 -2.56
CA ILE A 181 11.83 -5.32 -3.05
C ILE A 181 12.05 -6.38 -1.98
N GLY A 182 11.78 -6.09 -0.73
CA GLY A 182 11.85 -7.03 0.39
C GLY A 182 13.28 -7.43 0.77
N VAL A 183 14.24 -6.50 0.65
CA VAL A 183 15.66 -6.74 0.95
C VAL A 183 16.13 -6.12 2.25
N ALA A 184 15.35 -5.20 2.82
CA ALA A 184 15.69 -4.49 4.04
C ALA A 184 16.01 -5.43 5.19
N SER A 185 16.90 -4.99 6.05
CA SER A 185 17.14 -5.54 7.38
C SER A 185 16.55 -4.62 8.46
N PRO A 186 16.38 -5.10 9.70
CA PRO A 186 15.98 -4.25 10.83
C PRO A 186 16.83 -2.98 10.96
N THR A 187 18.15 -3.08 10.75
CA THR A 187 19.06 -1.93 10.79
C THR A 187 18.76 -0.90 9.71
N ASP A 188 18.31 -1.32 8.52
CA ASP A 188 17.95 -0.41 7.45
C ASP A 188 16.67 0.37 7.82
N ILE A 189 15.75 -0.25 8.55
CA ILE A 189 14.55 0.42 9.09
C ILE A 189 14.93 1.49 10.12
N CYS A 190 15.84 1.21 11.06
CA CYS A 190 16.33 2.21 12.00
C CYS A 190 16.95 3.40 11.25
N ARG A 191 17.83 3.12 10.28
CA ARG A 191 18.50 4.16 9.48
C ARG A 191 17.50 5.02 8.68
N LEU A 192 16.42 4.41 8.17
CA LEU A 192 15.36 5.14 7.48
C LEU A 192 14.71 6.15 8.42
N TYR A 193 14.34 5.73 9.64
CA TYR A 193 13.71 6.64 10.60
C TYR A 193 14.68 7.66 11.21
N ASP A 194 15.97 7.32 11.34
CA ASP A 194 17.03 8.28 11.71
C ASP A 194 17.16 9.39 10.63
N ALA A 195 17.04 9.04 9.35
CA ALA A 195 17.11 10.01 8.25
C ALA A 195 15.84 10.88 8.12
N LEU A 196 14.72 10.42 8.65
CA LEU A 196 13.45 11.14 8.66
C LEU A 196 13.24 11.97 9.93
N ASP A 197 14.21 11.96 10.87
CA ASP A 197 14.11 12.74 12.11
C ASP A 197 13.92 14.22 11.82
N GLY A 198 12.94 14.83 12.49
CA GLY A 198 12.54 16.23 12.24
C GLY A 198 11.67 16.46 10.99
N VAL A 199 11.46 15.46 10.12
CA VAL A 199 10.62 15.56 8.92
C VAL A 199 9.31 14.79 9.11
N LEU A 200 9.38 13.52 9.52
CA LEU A 200 8.22 12.66 9.70
C LEU A 200 8.39 11.78 10.93
N SER A 201 7.46 11.92 11.88
CA SER A 201 7.44 11.05 13.06
C SER A 201 7.14 9.59 12.67
N PRO A 202 7.83 8.60 13.24
CA PRO A 202 7.51 7.19 13.00
C PRO A 202 6.03 6.84 13.24
N SER A 203 5.40 7.45 14.24
CA SER A 203 3.98 7.21 14.57
C SER A 203 2.99 7.81 13.55
N GLU A 204 3.43 8.76 12.72
CA GLU A 204 2.64 9.40 11.67
C GLU A 204 2.89 8.78 10.29
N SER A 205 3.94 7.95 10.17
CA SER A 205 4.24 7.21 8.94
C SER A 205 3.43 5.92 8.84
N ILE A 206 3.21 5.50 7.61
CA ILE A 206 2.76 4.14 7.28
C ILE A 206 3.95 3.39 6.70
N LEU A 207 4.14 2.14 7.08
CA LEU A 207 5.23 1.31 6.54
C LEU A 207 4.67 0.13 5.75
N HIS A 208 5.03 0.08 4.47
CA HIS A 208 4.67 -0.99 3.54
C HIS A 208 5.88 -1.88 3.28
N LEU A 209 5.81 -3.13 3.74
CA LEU A 209 6.93 -4.07 3.70
C LEU A 209 6.64 -5.25 2.77
N HIS A 210 7.60 -5.57 1.89
CA HIS A 210 7.58 -6.80 1.12
C HIS A 210 8.40 -7.90 1.81
N ASN A 211 7.91 -9.14 1.75
CA ASN A 211 8.52 -10.30 2.41
C ASN A 211 9.30 -11.22 1.45
N THR A 212 9.95 -10.65 0.46
CA THR A 212 10.69 -11.40 -0.59
C THR A 212 11.74 -12.31 0.01
N ASN A 213 12.48 -11.82 1.00
CA ASN A 213 13.57 -12.53 1.66
C ASN A 213 13.20 -13.05 3.07
N GLY A 214 11.94 -13.04 3.44
CA GLY A 214 11.46 -13.54 4.71
C GLY A 214 11.75 -12.64 5.92
N LYS A 215 12.15 -11.38 5.71
CA LYS A 215 12.60 -10.46 6.78
C LYS A 215 11.55 -9.41 7.17
N ALA A 216 10.41 -9.36 6.50
CA ALA A 216 9.43 -8.30 6.73
C ALA A 216 8.96 -8.23 8.19
N LEU A 217 8.85 -9.36 8.88
CA LEU A 217 8.43 -9.40 10.28
C LEU A 217 9.50 -8.84 11.23
N ASP A 218 10.76 -9.16 10.98
CA ASP A 218 11.86 -8.62 11.78
C ASP A 218 11.95 -7.10 11.57
N CYS A 219 11.76 -6.63 10.33
CA CYS A 219 11.68 -5.21 9.98
C CYS A 219 10.47 -4.53 10.63
N MET A 220 9.30 -5.17 10.64
CA MET A 220 8.09 -4.66 11.30
C MET A 220 8.29 -4.54 12.81
N GLN A 221 8.90 -5.55 13.43
CA GLN A 221 9.20 -5.51 14.87
C GLN A 221 10.13 -4.34 15.21
N GLU A 222 11.17 -4.13 14.42
CA GLU A 222 12.11 -3.02 14.59
C GLU A 222 11.42 -1.68 14.36
N ALA A 223 10.58 -1.55 13.33
CA ALA A 223 9.78 -0.36 13.07
C ALA A 223 8.89 -0.01 14.27
N MET A 224 8.25 -1.00 14.90
CA MET A 224 7.48 -0.79 16.14
C MET A 224 8.36 -0.32 17.30
N VAL A 225 9.61 -0.78 17.40
CA VAL A 225 10.59 -0.28 18.39
C VAL A 225 10.95 1.17 18.11
N CYS A 226 11.05 1.57 16.84
CA CYS A 226 11.23 2.97 16.42
C CYS A 226 9.99 3.84 16.64
N GLY A 227 8.82 3.26 16.92
CA GLY A 227 7.57 3.97 17.19
C GLY A 227 6.53 3.94 16.08
N VAL A 228 6.74 3.15 15.02
CA VAL A 228 5.75 2.97 13.94
C VAL A 228 4.54 2.22 14.46
N VAL A 229 3.36 2.72 14.12
CA VAL A 229 2.07 2.14 14.54
C VAL A 229 1.12 1.87 13.39
N GLN A 230 1.51 2.19 12.15
CA GLN A 230 0.67 2.03 10.97
C GLN A 230 1.39 1.17 9.91
N PHE A 231 0.70 0.15 9.42
CA PHE A 231 1.28 -0.81 8.46
C PHE A 231 0.28 -1.20 7.39
N ASP A 232 0.80 -1.47 6.19
CA ASP A 232 0.05 -2.13 5.14
C ASP A 232 0.15 -3.64 5.24
N THR A 233 -0.93 -4.31 4.85
CA THR A 233 -0.99 -5.77 4.78
C THR A 233 -1.67 -6.21 3.48
N SER A 234 -1.38 -7.44 3.07
CA SER A 234 -2.08 -8.06 1.95
C SER A 234 -2.56 -9.44 2.36
N SER A 235 -3.87 -9.59 2.44
CA SER A 235 -4.52 -10.87 2.75
C SER A 235 -4.19 -11.92 1.69
N GLY A 236 -4.15 -13.20 2.09
CA GLY A 236 -3.75 -14.31 1.23
C GLY A 236 -2.28 -14.34 0.86
N GLY A 237 -1.46 -13.45 1.42
CA GLY A 237 -0.05 -13.32 1.04
C GLY A 237 0.13 -12.90 -0.42
N LEU A 238 -0.86 -12.22 -0.98
CA LEU A 238 -0.78 -11.60 -2.29
C LEU A 238 0.20 -10.43 -2.23
N GLY A 239 1.14 -10.39 -3.13
CA GLY A 239 2.14 -9.36 -3.15
C GLY A 239 2.75 -9.17 -4.54
N PHE A 240 3.49 -8.10 -4.66
CA PHE A 240 4.12 -7.67 -5.88
C PHE A 240 5.12 -8.72 -6.39
N GLY A 241 4.82 -9.35 -7.50
CA GLY A 241 5.78 -10.12 -8.28
C GLY A 241 6.52 -9.19 -9.21
N LEU A 242 7.63 -8.57 -8.76
CA LEU A 242 8.47 -7.78 -9.65
C LEU A 242 9.02 -8.69 -10.75
N LEU A 243 8.69 -8.43 -12.01
CA LEU A 243 9.33 -9.04 -13.17
C LEU A 243 10.75 -8.46 -13.29
N MET A 244 11.72 -9.10 -12.62
CA MET A 244 13.11 -8.84 -12.91
C MET A 244 13.39 -9.26 -14.35
N GLY A 245 14.08 -8.43 -15.12
CA GLY A 245 14.41 -8.66 -16.55
C GLY A 245 15.12 -9.98 -16.91
N SER A 246 15.24 -10.91 -15.96
CA SER A 246 15.75 -12.28 -16.11
C SER A 246 14.65 -13.35 -16.21
N GLY A 247 13.36 -12.99 -16.27
CA GLY A 247 12.26 -13.96 -16.40
C GLY A 247 11.98 -14.80 -15.14
N LYS A 248 12.64 -14.54 -14.02
CA LYS A 248 12.36 -15.23 -12.76
C LYS A 248 11.24 -14.50 -12.01
N LYS A 249 10.08 -15.14 -11.88
CA LYS A 249 9.00 -14.72 -10.97
C LYS A 249 9.45 -14.99 -9.53
N ILE A 250 9.70 -13.95 -8.75
CA ILE A 250 9.87 -14.07 -7.30
C ILE A 250 8.47 -14.05 -6.69
N LYS A 251 8.09 -15.16 -6.07
CA LYS A 251 6.78 -15.30 -5.41
C LYS A 251 6.87 -14.62 -4.05
N LEU A 252 6.35 -13.40 -3.93
CA LEU A 252 6.25 -12.67 -2.67
C LEU A 252 5.10 -13.23 -1.83
N ARG A 253 5.35 -13.44 -0.55
CA ARG A 253 4.31 -13.80 0.43
C ARG A 253 4.29 -12.72 1.49
N SER A 254 3.19 -12.01 1.62
CA SER A 254 2.98 -11.19 2.80
C SER A 254 2.58 -12.10 3.97
N THR A 255 3.38 -12.10 5.02
CA THR A 255 3.21 -13.05 6.15
C THR A 255 2.58 -12.36 7.36
N VAL A 256 2.28 -11.08 7.26
CA VAL A 256 1.83 -10.24 8.39
C VAL A 256 0.52 -10.76 9.02
N TRP A 257 -0.36 -11.39 8.23
CA TRP A 257 -1.62 -11.96 8.74
C TRP A 257 -1.45 -13.09 9.76
N MET A 258 -0.43 -13.93 9.63
CA MET A 258 -0.29 -15.12 10.52
C MET A 258 0.17 -14.77 11.94
N LEU A 259 0.84 -13.63 12.14
CA LEU A 259 1.37 -13.23 13.45
C LEU A 259 0.48 -12.20 14.16
N LEU A 260 -0.28 -11.39 13.44
CA LEU A 260 -1.25 -10.48 14.03
C LEU A 260 -2.42 -11.20 14.72
N GLY A 261 -2.76 -12.42 14.30
CA GLY A 261 -3.73 -13.27 14.98
C GLY A 261 -3.37 -13.63 16.42
N GLY A 262 -2.09 -13.54 16.78
CA GLY A 262 -1.61 -13.72 18.16
C GLY A 262 -1.48 -12.43 18.98
N MET A 263 -1.38 -11.26 18.31
CA MET A 263 -1.18 -9.96 18.96
C MET A 263 -2.42 -9.05 18.94
N LEU A 264 -3.34 -9.27 17.98
CA LEU A 264 -4.57 -8.49 17.85
C LEU A 264 -5.78 -9.36 18.22
N SER A 265 -6.41 -9.06 19.34
CA SER A 265 -7.73 -9.61 19.71
C SER A 265 -8.88 -9.01 18.90
N VAL A 266 -8.67 -8.65 17.63
CA VAL A 266 -9.57 -7.80 16.84
C VAL A 266 -10.43 -8.56 15.85
N ALA A 267 -10.04 -9.76 15.42
CA ALA A 267 -10.91 -10.59 14.59
C ALA A 267 -11.27 -11.90 15.32
N SER A 268 -12.55 -12.25 15.35
CA SER A 268 -12.95 -13.56 15.86
C SER A 268 -12.30 -14.64 14.99
N HIS A 269 -11.92 -15.77 15.57
CA HIS A 269 -11.38 -16.93 14.87
C HIS A 269 -12.27 -17.37 13.69
N GLU A 270 -13.56 -17.13 13.80
CA GLU A 270 -14.58 -17.43 12.79
C GLU A 270 -14.50 -16.50 11.56
N SER A 271 -14.21 -15.20 11.76
CA SER A 271 -14.00 -14.24 10.65
C SER A 271 -12.73 -14.55 9.86
N MET A 272 -11.67 -14.97 10.55
CA MET A 272 -10.40 -15.41 9.94
C MET A 272 -10.56 -16.69 9.13
N LEU A 273 -11.34 -17.67 9.61
CA LEU A 273 -11.67 -18.89 8.90
C LEU A 273 -12.52 -18.61 7.65
N LYS A 274 -13.49 -17.71 7.72
CA LYS A 274 -14.30 -17.27 6.56
C LYS A 274 -13.43 -16.64 5.49
N LEU A 275 -12.50 -15.77 5.87
CA LEU A 275 -11.57 -15.12 4.94
C LEU A 275 -10.68 -16.15 4.23
N HIS A 276 -10.08 -17.08 4.96
CA HIS A 276 -9.24 -18.14 4.38
C HIS A 276 -10.01 -19.06 3.42
N VAL A 277 -11.27 -19.36 3.71
CA VAL A 277 -12.16 -20.12 2.82
C VAL A 277 -12.49 -19.33 1.55
N TYR A 278 -12.69 -18.01 1.67
CA TYR A 278 -12.95 -17.13 0.52
C TYR A 278 -11.73 -17.02 -0.40
N GLU A 279 -10.56 -16.77 0.14
CA GLU A 279 -9.29 -16.73 -0.59
C GLU A 279 -9.04 -18.04 -1.34
N THR A 280 -9.29 -19.17 -0.67
CA THR A 280 -9.13 -20.51 -1.28
C THR A 280 -10.11 -20.75 -2.44
N LYS A 281 -11.33 -20.22 -2.37
CA LYS A 281 -12.32 -20.32 -3.45
C LYS A 281 -12.00 -19.42 -4.64
N ILE A 282 -11.56 -18.17 -4.40
CA ILE A 282 -11.23 -17.22 -5.47
C ILE A 282 -10.01 -17.71 -6.29
N PHE A 283 -9.00 -18.27 -5.62
CA PHE A 283 -7.71 -18.60 -6.25
C PHE A 283 -7.54 -20.08 -6.64
N ARG A 284 -8.46 -20.99 -6.26
CA ARG A 284 -8.39 -22.41 -6.66
C ARG A 284 -9.31 -22.79 -7.82
N HIS A 285 -10.26 -21.94 -8.22
CA HIS A 285 -11.25 -22.22 -9.25
C HIS A 285 -11.20 -21.24 -10.42
N GLY A 286 -10.08 -20.49 -10.58
CA GLY A 286 -9.78 -19.67 -11.75
C GLY A 286 -8.78 -20.34 -12.69
#